data_2716addb5592e18ba510d4555843bbf3
#
_entry.id   2716addb5592e18ba510d4555843bbf3
#
_cell.length_a   1.000
_cell.length_b   1.000
_cell.length_c   1.000
_cell.angle_alpha   90.00
_cell.angle_beta   90.00
_cell.angle_gamma   90.00
#
_symmetry.space_group_name_H-M   'P 1'
#
loop_
_entity.id
_entity.type
_entity.pdbx_description
1 polymer ?
#
loop_
_entity_poly.entity_id
_entity_poly.type
_entity_poly.pdbx_seq_one_letter_code
_entity_poly.pdbx_strand_id
1 'polypeptide(L)'
;MHWVDQAAEELLKKGKEHVIASGTSISGHIHIGHCNDVFIADAVRRAVEGKGGKAVTIWYADDFDPLRRVPAYLPPGYEKFLGMPYANLPSPEPGFENFVDYFARPFLQSLDAFGIKVQVYYGSKVYKSGQLSPLIRLALERADTIRCILNRFREKPLPENWLPYDPVCSKCGRIATTEAYDWQGNWVFYRCLGCEYTKGCGNEDQADYTKGEGKLTWRVEWPARWKMLGVTCEPFGKDHAEAGGSYETGKLIIREVFGGEPPYPIPYEWVSLSGERMSSSKGVVFTLPDWLRVAEPELLRFFIFRSKPMKAKNFDPGPYLLNLYDEFDELERSYFEGRAGERARIYELSLTGPPGTTPPQRLPIRFSVVLCQVAKDRKHAEEIILSRGLMRNPTPQDMEAAFRRLKLAEEWVRKYAPEELRVSLQQSPPPPGAFSEKELRALKKLVERMERVEWSPVQLHNLVYEVAREELLEPSVLFEALYLLFLWRRSGPRVGNLLAALDRSFVLERIRAVTKV
;
A
#
# COMPACT_ATOMS: atom_id res chain seq x y z
N MET A 1 -13.21 19.07 10.08
CA MET A 1 -12.31 18.22 10.92
C MET A 1 -12.09 16.88 10.23
N HIS A 2 -10.85 16.42 10.14
CA HIS A 2 -10.52 15.14 9.52
C HIS A 2 -11.02 13.96 10.39
N TRP A 3 -11.45 12.85 9.76
CA TRP A 3 -11.99 11.67 10.47
C TRP A 3 -10.98 11.05 11.47
N VAL A 4 -9.68 11.12 11.21
CA VAL A 4 -8.63 10.67 12.14
C VAL A 4 -8.68 11.45 13.45
N ASP A 5 -8.88 12.77 13.37
CA ASP A 5 -8.96 13.63 14.55
C ASP A 5 -10.24 13.39 15.34
N GLN A 6 -11.36 13.08 14.65
CA GLN A 6 -12.61 12.65 15.29
C GLN A 6 -12.42 11.34 16.07
N ALA A 7 -11.76 10.34 15.46
CA ALA A 7 -11.44 9.09 16.14
C ALA A 7 -10.58 9.31 17.39
N ALA A 8 -9.54 10.16 17.28
CA ALA A 8 -8.69 10.49 18.42
C ALA A 8 -9.47 11.19 19.56
N GLU A 9 -10.40 12.09 19.24
CA GLU A 9 -11.24 12.74 20.24
C GLU A 9 -12.18 11.76 20.96
N GLU A 10 -12.78 10.81 20.21
CA GLU A 10 -13.62 9.77 20.81
C GLU A 10 -12.82 8.84 21.74
N LEU A 11 -11.58 8.52 21.36
CA LEU A 11 -10.69 7.75 22.21
C LEU A 11 -10.31 8.51 23.48
N LEU A 12 -9.91 9.76 23.36
CA LEU A 12 -9.49 10.59 24.52
C LEU A 12 -10.61 10.88 25.53
N LYS A 13 -11.89 10.75 25.12
CA LYS A 13 -13.03 10.78 26.07
C LYS A 13 -13.03 9.55 27.01
N LYS A 14 -12.44 8.42 26.58
CA LYS A 14 -12.38 7.17 27.35
C LYS A 14 -11.13 7.03 28.21
N GLY A 15 -10.10 7.83 27.97
CA GLY A 15 -8.84 7.78 28.69
C GLY A 15 -7.71 8.47 27.96
N LYS A 16 -6.52 8.42 28.53
CA LYS A 16 -5.31 9.03 27.92
C LYS A 16 -4.35 8.02 27.30
N GLU A 17 -4.49 6.75 27.60
CA GLU A 17 -3.59 5.70 27.12
C GLU A 17 -4.39 4.73 26.21
N HIS A 18 -3.86 4.47 25.02
CA HIS A 18 -4.56 3.70 24.01
C HIS A 18 -3.66 2.66 23.35
N VAL A 19 -4.24 1.50 23.09
CA VAL A 19 -3.67 0.46 22.22
C VAL A 19 -4.49 0.41 20.95
N ILE A 20 -3.85 0.68 19.82
CA ILE A 20 -4.48 0.69 18.51
C ILE A 20 -3.98 -0.54 17.75
N ALA A 21 -4.87 -1.50 17.54
CA ALA A 21 -4.52 -2.76 16.91
C ALA A 21 -4.62 -2.68 15.38
N SER A 22 -3.86 -3.52 14.74
CA SER A 22 -3.99 -3.91 13.33
C SER A 22 -3.63 -5.38 13.21
N GLY A 23 -4.05 -6.06 12.17
CA GLY A 23 -3.73 -7.48 12.02
C GLY A 23 -3.93 -7.99 10.59
N THR A 24 -3.18 -9.04 10.25
CA THR A 24 -3.23 -9.59 8.90
C THR A 24 -3.05 -11.10 8.93
N SER A 25 -3.92 -11.82 8.23
CA SER A 25 -3.72 -13.24 7.95
C SER A 25 -2.59 -13.43 6.92
N ILE A 26 -1.63 -14.30 7.23
CA ILE A 26 -0.42 -14.51 6.42
C ILE A 26 -0.68 -15.59 5.36
N SER A 27 -1.71 -15.39 4.54
CA SER A 27 -2.08 -16.34 3.47
C SER A 27 -1.23 -16.20 2.19
N GLY A 28 -0.28 -15.28 2.15
CA GLY A 28 0.58 -14.94 1.02
C GLY A 28 1.12 -13.51 1.13
N HIS A 29 1.54 -12.91 0.02
CA HIS A 29 2.11 -11.57 0.01
C HIS A 29 1.17 -10.53 0.62
N ILE A 30 1.69 -9.76 1.58
CA ILE A 30 0.97 -8.64 2.19
C ILE A 30 1.00 -7.45 1.21
N HIS A 31 -0.16 -7.09 0.67
CA HIS A 31 -0.30 -6.04 -0.33
C HIS A 31 -0.85 -4.74 0.27
N ILE A 32 -0.79 -3.63 -0.47
CA ILE A 32 -1.21 -2.30 -0.02
C ILE A 32 -2.68 -2.24 0.46
N GLY A 33 -3.52 -3.15 0.02
CA GLY A 33 -4.90 -3.29 0.52
C GLY A 33 -4.95 -3.76 1.97
N HIS A 34 -4.08 -4.70 2.38
CA HIS A 34 -3.94 -5.13 3.77
C HIS A 34 -3.26 -4.05 4.63
N CYS A 35 -2.48 -3.16 4.00
CA CYS A 35 -1.77 -2.14 4.76
C CYS A 35 -2.68 -1.02 5.27
N ASN A 36 -3.93 -0.91 4.79
CA ASN A 36 -4.86 0.12 5.25
C ASN A 36 -4.99 0.15 6.77
N ASP A 37 -5.08 -1.02 7.41
CA ASP A 37 -5.26 -1.12 8.86
C ASP A 37 -4.06 -0.52 9.63
N VAL A 38 -2.85 -0.91 9.29
CA VAL A 38 -1.64 -0.41 9.99
C VAL A 38 -1.39 1.08 9.72
N PHE A 39 -1.69 1.57 8.51
CA PHE A 39 -1.59 2.99 8.19
C PHE A 39 -2.64 3.82 8.93
N ILE A 40 -3.88 3.33 8.99
CA ILE A 40 -4.96 3.98 9.75
C ILE A 40 -4.63 3.96 11.25
N ALA A 41 -4.14 2.83 11.77
CA ALA A 41 -3.74 2.70 13.17
C ALA A 41 -2.63 3.72 13.54
N ASP A 42 -1.59 3.85 12.70
CA ASP A 42 -0.53 4.84 12.90
C ASP A 42 -1.06 6.28 12.84
N ALA A 43 -1.96 6.59 11.91
CA ALA A 43 -2.54 7.93 11.81
C ALA A 43 -3.35 8.29 13.05
N VAL A 44 -4.14 7.36 13.58
CA VAL A 44 -4.92 7.56 14.82
C VAL A 44 -3.98 7.70 16.02
N ARG A 45 -2.91 6.88 16.11
CA ARG A 45 -1.87 7.04 17.13
C ARG A 45 -1.28 8.44 17.13
N ARG A 46 -0.84 8.92 15.95
CA ARG A 46 -0.27 10.27 15.80
C ARG A 46 -1.28 11.36 16.20
N ALA A 47 -2.56 11.18 15.87
CA ALA A 47 -3.59 12.14 16.24
C ALA A 47 -3.88 12.15 17.75
N VAL A 48 -3.91 10.99 18.40
CA VAL A 48 -4.03 10.86 19.87
C VAL A 48 -2.84 11.55 20.56
N GLU A 49 -1.61 11.27 20.11
CA GLU A 49 -0.39 11.88 20.66
C GLU A 49 -0.35 13.41 20.44
N GLY A 50 -0.75 13.87 19.24
CA GLY A 50 -0.84 15.30 18.92
C GLY A 50 -1.88 16.07 19.76
N LYS A 51 -2.81 15.37 20.39
CA LYS A 51 -3.82 15.91 21.33
C LYS A 51 -3.46 15.66 22.81
N GLY A 52 -2.24 15.22 23.10
CA GLY A 52 -1.73 15.04 24.46
C GLY A 52 -2.07 13.69 25.12
N GLY A 53 -2.56 12.73 24.36
CA GLY A 53 -2.68 11.34 24.81
C GLY A 53 -1.40 10.54 24.58
N LYS A 54 -1.43 9.25 24.96
CA LYS A 54 -0.39 8.27 24.66
C LYS A 54 -1.02 7.12 23.89
N ALA A 55 -0.38 6.66 22.83
CA ALA A 55 -0.88 5.53 22.06
C ALA A 55 0.25 4.65 21.55
N VAL A 56 0.02 3.34 21.50
CA VAL A 56 0.89 2.38 20.87
C VAL A 56 0.15 1.70 19.73
N THR A 57 0.85 1.42 18.63
CA THR A 57 0.31 0.64 17.53
C THR A 57 0.84 -0.78 17.63
N ILE A 58 -0.05 -1.76 17.53
CA ILE A 58 0.31 -3.17 17.44
C ILE A 58 -0.05 -3.72 16.07
N TRP A 59 0.72 -4.70 15.61
CA TRP A 59 0.39 -5.50 14.44
C TRP A 59 0.40 -6.97 14.81
N TYR A 60 -0.73 -7.64 14.59
CA TYR A 60 -0.93 -9.05 14.92
C TYR A 60 -0.91 -9.90 13.64
N ALA A 61 0.02 -10.81 13.56
CA ALA A 61 0.07 -11.80 12.49
C ALA A 61 -0.86 -12.99 12.84
N ASP A 62 -1.90 -13.18 12.03
CA ASP A 62 -2.77 -14.37 12.13
C ASP A 62 -2.06 -15.55 11.45
N ASP A 63 -0.92 -15.94 12.02
CA ASP A 63 -0.03 -16.98 11.51
C ASP A 63 -0.42 -18.38 11.99
N PHE A 64 -1.37 -18.48 12.90
CA PHE A 64 -1.90 -19.77 13.38
C PHE A 64 -3.19 -20.19 12.67
N ASP A 65 -3.60 -19.41 11.65
CA ASP A 65 -4.67 -19.78 10.73
C ASP A 65 -4.21 -20.88 9.75
N PRO A 66 -5.15 -21.75 9.29
CA PRO A 66 -4.81 -22.84 8.38
C PRO A 66 -4.58 -22.38 6.95
N LEU A 67 -3.67 -23.06 6.24
CA LEU A 67 -3.57 -22.97 4.78
C LEU A 67 -4.83 -23.59 4.16
N ARG A 68 -5.70 -22.74 3.61
CA ARG A 68 -6.98 -23.15 3.00
C ARG A 68 -6.87 -23.42 1.51
N ARG A 69 -5.93 -22.77 0.84
CA ARG A 69 -5.66 -22.86 -0.59
C ARG A 69 -4.17 -22.65 -0.84
N VAL A 70 -3.61 -23.39 -1.76
CA VAL A 70 -2.24 -23.20 -2.22
C VAL A 70 -2.22 -22.14 -3.31
N PRO A 71 -1.59 -20.96 -3.09
CA PRO A 71 -1.37 -19.98 -4.16
C PRO A 71 -0.57 -20.56 -5.32
N ALA A 72 -0.91 -20.19 -6.55
CA ALA A 72 -0.27 -20.74 -7.76
C ALA A 72 1.22 -20.41 -7.90
N TYR A 73 1.71 -19.40 -7.19
CA TYR A 73 3.12 -19.01 -7.19
C TYR A 73 3.99 -19.76 -6.16
N LEU A 74 3.37 -20.61 -5.32
CA LEU A 74 4.14 -21.45 -4.39
C LEU A 74 4.77 -22.64 -5.12
N PRO A 75 5.91 -23.15 -4.62
CA PRO A 75 6.54 -24.35 -5.16
C PRO A 75 5.58 -25.56 -5.15
N PRO A 76 5.74 -26.51 -6.09
CA PRO A 76 4.98 -27.75 -6.08
C PRO A 76 5.12 -28.51 -4.75
N GLY A 77 4.05 -29.18 -4.34
CA GLY A 77 4.04 -30.01 -3.13
C GLY A 77 3.53 -29.30 -1.87
N TYR A 78 3.10 -28.04 -1.97
CA TYR A 78 2.45 -27.35 -0.85
C TYR A 78 1.04 -27.88 -0.54
N GLU A 79 0.42 -28.66 -1.43
CA GLU A 79 -0.88 -29.29 -1.23
C GLU A 79 -0.90 -30.22 0.00
N LYS A 80 0.23 -30.84 0.34
CA LYS A 80 0.36 -31.69 1.54
C LYS A 80 0.17 -30.92 2.85
N PHE A 81 0.34 -29.60 2.84
CA PHE A 81 0.20 -28.73 4.01
C PHE A 81 -1.20 -28.11 4.17
N LEU A 82 -2.13 -28.40 3.25
CA LEU A 82 -3.50 -27.93 3.39
C LEU A 82 -4.08 -28.30 4.75
N GLY A 83 -4.68 -27.32 5.42
CA GLY A 83 -5.23 -27.46 6.76
C GLY A 83 -4.25 -27.28 7.92
N MET A 84 -2.96 -27.15 7.65
CA MET A 84 -1.94 -26.87 8.68
C MET A 84 -1.84 -25.35 8.95
N PRO A 85 -1.51 -24.94 10.19
CA PRO A 85 -1.24 -23.55 10.51
C PRO A 85 -0.09 -22.97 9.66
N TYR A 86 -0.19 -21.72 9.23
CA TYR A 86 0.87 -21.03 8.45
C TYR A 86 2.23 -21.06 9.17
N ALA A 87 2.24 -20.88 10.49
CA ALA A 87 3.47 -20.91 11.30
C ALA A 87 4.23 -22.24 11.26
N ASN A 88 3.56 -23.32 10.89
CA ASN A 88 4.15 -24.66 10.83
C ASN A 88 4.59 -25.06 9.41
N LEU A 89 4.42 -24.19 8.41
CA LEU A 89 4.82 -24.47 7.04
C LEU A 89 6.27 -24.08 6.78
N PRO A 90 7.01 -24.85 5.96
CA PRO A 90 8.35 -24.45 5.54
C PRO A 90 8.31 -23.17 4.71
N SER A 91 9.44 -22.48 4.62
CA SER A 91 9.59 -21.36 3.70
C SER A 91 9.50 -21.81 2.24
N PRO A 92 8.83 -21.02 1.37
CA PRO A 92 8.86 -21.24 -0.08
C PRO A 92 10.26 -21.11 -0.70
N GLU A 93 11.12 -20.28 -0.11
CA GLU A 93 12.46 -19.98 -0.61
C GLU A 93 13.52 -20.07 0.49
N PRO A 94 14.78 -20.38 0.15
CA PRO A 94 15.89 -20.34 1.10
C PRO A 94 16.10 -18.94 1.70
N GLY A 95 16.67 -18.87 2.90
CA GLY A 95 17.00 -17.60 3.58
C GLY A 95 15.90 -17.05 4.49
N PHE A 96 14.76 -17.71 4.56
CA PHE A 96 13.69 -17.40 5.49
C PHE A 96 13.45 -18.58 6.46
N GLU A 97 13.06 -18.24 7.69
CA GLU A 97 12.86 -19.24 8.74
C GLU A 97 11.71 -20.21 8.43
N ASN A 98 10.59 -19.67 7.96
CA ASN A 98 9.37 -20.40 7.64
C ASN A 98 8.50 -19.61 6.65
N PHE A 99 7.32 -20.13 6.34
CA PHE A 99 6.32 -19.51 5.48
C PHE A 99 5.93 -18.09 5.93
N VAL A 100 5.70 -17.92 7.23
CA VAL A 100 5.28 -16.63 7.80
C VAL A 100 6.37 -15.59 7.66
N ASP A 101 7.60 -15.95 7.96
CA ASP A 101 8.75 -15.07 7.81
C ASP A 101 8.98 -14.63 6.36
N TYR A 102 8.79 -15.54 5.40
CA TYR A 102 8.89 -15.22 3.97
C TYR A 102 7.91 -14.12 3.53
N PHE A 103 6.67 -14.16 4.00
CA PHE A 103 5.66 -13.18 3.60
C PHE A 103 5.59 -11.93 4.49
N ALA A 104 5.90 -12.05 5.78
CA ALA A 104 5.80 -10.95 6.73
C ALA A 104 7.06 -10.08 6.79
N ARG A 105 8.26 -10.65 6.64
CA ARG A 105 9.53 -9.90 6.75
C ARG A 105 9.62 -8.73 5.77
N PRO A 106 9.32 -8.86 4.46
CA PRO A 106 9.38 -7.75 3.53
C PRO A 106 8.42 -6.60 3.87
N PHE A 107 7.24 -6.94 4.37
CA PHE A 107 6.25 -5.96 4.85
C PHE A 107 6.77 -5.22 6.09
N LEU A 108 7.20 -5.94 7.12
CA LEU A 108 7.68 -5.35 8.38
C LEU A 108 8.91 -4.45 8.17
N GLN A 109 9.86 -4.90 7.35
CA GLN A 109 11.05 -4.10 6.99
C GLN A 109 10.70 -2.82 6.22
N SER A 110 9.59 -2.82 5.48
CA SER A 110 9.16 -1.64 4.73
C SER A 110 8.50 -0.58 5.61
N LEU A 111 7.94 -0.93 6.77
CA LEU A 111 7.16 0.00 7.61
C LEU A 111 7.99 1.21 8.07
N ASP A 112 9.27 1.05 8.34
CA ASP A 112 10.16 2.14 8.76
C ASP A 112 10.26 3.24 7.69
N ALA A 113 10.27 2.87 6.40
CA ALA A 113 10.28 3.85 5.31
C ALA A 113 9.01 4.72 5.29
N PHE A 114 7.88 4.20 5.78
CA PHE A 114 6.63 4.94 5.93
C PHE A 114 6.51 5.68 7.27
N GLY A 115 7.54 5.63 8.12
CA GLY A 115 7.53 6.22 9.45
C GLY A 115 6.57 5.53 10.43
N ILE A 116 6.26 4.25 10.19
CA ILE A 116 5.33 3.45 10.99
C ILE A 116 6.11 2.52 11.91
N LYS A 117 5.83 2.60 13.22
CA LYS A 117 6.39 1.71 14.24
C LYS A 117 5.28 0.90 14.88
N VAL A 118 5.47 -0.41 14.94
CA VAL A 118 4.49 -1.34 15.53
C VAL A 118 5.15 -2.30 16.51
N GLN A 119 4.41 -2.68 17.54
CA GLN A 119 4.73 -3.87 18.33
C GLN A 119 4.17 -5.10 17.62
N VAL A 120 5.03 -6.04 17.30
CA VAL A 120 4.65 -7.22 16.49
C VAL A 120 4.26 -8.37 17.41
N TYR A 121 3.08 -8.94 17.18
CA TYR A 121 2.60 -10.16 17.82
C TYR A 121 2.39 -11.25 16.76
N TYR A 122 2.94 -12.41 16.98
CA TYR A 122 2.66 -13.62 16.19
C TYR A 122 1.67 -14.49 16.97
N GLY A 123 0.52 -14.79 16.39
CA GLY A 123 -0.52 -15.58 17.03
C GLY A 123 0.01 -16.92 17.57
N SER A 124 0.76 -17.64 16.74
CA SER A 124 1.41 -18.89 17.14
C SER A 124 2.31 -18.76 18.39
N LYS A 125 3.05 -17.67 18.51
CA LYS A 125 3.89 -17.39 19.69
C LYS A 125 3.07 -17.02 20.92
N VAL A 126 1.99 -16.22 20.71
CA VAL A 126 1.07 -15.84 21.79
C VAL A 126 0.38 -17.07 22.38
N TYR A 127 -0.09 -17.99 21.56
CA TYR A 127 -0.67 -19.25 22.03
C TYR A 127 0.36 -20.13 22.77
N LYS A 128 1.54 -20.34 22.19
CA LYS A 128 2.62 -21.15 22.79
C LYS A 128 3.15 -20.56 24.11
N SER A 129 3.07 -19.25 24.30
CA SER A 129 3.47 -18.61 25.57
C SER A 129 2.45 -18.79 26.70
N GLY A 130 1.26 -19.30 26.40
CA GLY A 130 0.17 -19.47 27.36
C GLY A 130 -0.54 -18.17 27.75
N GLN A 131 -0.22 -17.04 27.15
CA GLN A 131 -0.85 -15.74 27.49
C GLN A 131 -2.37 -15.75 27.32
N LEU A 132 -2.88 -16.50 26.35
CA LEU A 132 -4.33 -16.66 26.12
C LEU A 132 -4.98 -17.74 26.98
N SER A 133 -4.25 -18.56 27.70
CA SER A 133 -4.77 -19.70 28.45
C SER A 133 -5.92 -19.35 29.41
N PRO A 134 -5.87 -18.24 30.18
CA PRO A 134 -7.00 -17.87 31.04
C PRO A 134 -8.29 -17.54 30.24
N LEU A 135 -8.14 -16.91 29.06
CA LEU A 135 -9.27 -16.56 28.20
C LEU A 135 -9.78 -17.76 27.42
N ILE A 136 -8.91 -18.69 27.05
CA ILE A 136 -9.31 -19.99 26.44
C ILE A 136 -10.14 -20.77 27.43
N ARG A 137 -9.68 -20.90 28.67
CA ARG A 137 -10.45 -21.56 29.73
C ARG A 137 -11.80 -20.94 29.93
N LEU A 138 -11.87 -19.61 30.04
CA LEU A 138 -13.14 -18.88 30.20
C LEU A 138 -14.07 -19.10 28.98
N ALA A 139 -13.51 -19.14 27.76
CA ALA A 139 -14.29 -19.41 26.55
C ALA A 139 -14.87 -20.83 26.56
N LEU A 140 -14.11 -21.82 27.03
CA LEU A 140 -14.57 -23.21 27.18
C LEU A 140 -15.66 -23.31 28.25
N GLU A 141 -15.48 -22.69 29.41
CA GLU A 141 -16.48 -22.64 30.51
C GLU A 141 -17.79 -21.93 30.09
N ARG A 142 -17.69 -21.00 29.13
CA ARG A 142 -18.81 -20.21 28.60
C ARG A 142 -19.20 -20.60 27.17
N ALA A 143 -18.87 -21.80 26.71
CA ALA A 143 -19.13 -22.26 25.35
C ALA A 143 -20.62 -22.14 24.96
N ASP A 144 -21.54 -22.44 25.85
CA ASP A 144 -23.00 -22.29 25.61
C ASP A 144 -23.40 -20.83 25.39
N THR A 145 -22.88 -19.91 26.21
CA THR A 145 -23.12 -18.48 26.03
C THR A 145 -22.61 -18.00 24.67
N ILE A 146 -21.41 -18.38 24.31
CA ILE A 146 -20.79 -18.04 23.01
C ILE A 146 -21.63 -18.64 21.86
N ARG A 147 -22.02 -19.90 21.97
CA ARG A 147 -22.84 -20.60 20.98
C ARG A 147 -24.19 -19.87 20.80
N CYS A 148 -24.85 -19.50 21.89
CA CYS A 148 -26.11 -18.73 21.85
C CYS A 148 -25.92 -17.37 21.15
N ILE A 149 -24.82 -16.64 21.43
CA ILE A 149 -24.50 -15.38 20.75
C ILE A 149 -24.29 -15.61 19.25
N LEU A 150 -23.47 -16.58 18.87
CA LEU A 150 -23.15 -16.85 17.47
C LEU A 150 -24.38 -17.33 16.68
N ASN A 151 -25.27 -18.14 17.29
CA ASN A 151 -26.47 -18.67 16.66
C ASN A 151 -27.51 -17.60 16.32
N ARG A 152 -27.47 -16.41 16.98
CA ARG A 152 -28.34 -15.28 16.61
C ARG A 152 -28.10 -14.78 15.17
N PHE A 153 -26.94 -15.08 14.61
CA PHE A 153 -26.46 -14.57 13.31
C PHE A 153 -26.18 -15.68 12.29
N ARG A 154 -26.60 -16.92 12.56
CA ARG A 154 -26.34 -18.08 11.71
C ARG A 154 -27.64 -18.68 11.20
N GLU A 155 -27.68 -19.02 9.92
CA GLU A 155 -28.78 -19.78 9.35
C GLU A 155 -28.84 -21.22 9.90
N LYS A 156 -27.65 -21.85 10.03
CA LYS A 156 -27.49 -23.17 10.63
C LYS A 156 -26.86 -23.03 12.02
N PRO A 157 -27.57 -23.45 13.08
CA PRO A 157 -27.01 -23.39 14.43
C PRO A 157 -25.81 -24.28 14.61
N LEU A 158 -24.91 -23.88 15.50
CA LEU A 158 -23.79 -24.70 15.94
C LEU A 158 -24.31 -25.91 16.74
N PRO A 159 -23.63 -27.09 16.67
CA PRO A 159 -23.98 -28.26 17.47
C PRO A 159 -24.05 -27.98 18.98
N GLU A 160 -24.83 -28.77 19.71
CA GLU A 160 -24.95 -28.59 21.16
C GLU A 160 -23.65 -28.78 21.93
N ASN A 161 -22.81 -29.70 21.44
CA ASN A 161 -21.49 -30.01 21.99
C ASN A 161 -20.35 -29.21 21.35
N TRP A 162 -20.65 -28.13 20.59
CA TRP A 162 -19.65 -27.30 19.97
C TRP A 162 -18.77 -26.58 21.01
N LEU A 163 -17.46 -26.61 20.81
CA LEU A 163 -16.48 -25.89 21.62
C LEU A 163 -15.77 -24.82 20.79
N PRO A 164 -15.45 -23.64 21.38
CA PRO A 164 -14.81 -22.52 20.69
C PRO A 164 -13.29 -22.70 20.53
N TYR A 165 -12.80 -23.91 20.27
CA TYR A 165 -11.37 -24.22 20.19
C TYR A 165 -11.09 -25.20 19.05
N ASP A 166 -10.10 -24.90 18.25
CA ASP A 166 -9.63 -25.69 17.12
C ASP A 166 -8.25 -26.31 17.48
N PRO A 167 -8.19 -27.59 17.90
CA PRO A 167 -6.94 -28.29 18.21
C PRO A 167 -6.09 -28.51 16.97
N VAL A 168 -4.76 -28.51 17.14
CA VAL A 168 -3.83 -29.01 16.11
C VAL A 168 -3.69 -30.53 16.27
N CYS A 169 -3.98 -31.26 15.22
CA CYS A 169 -3.85 -32.72 15.26
C CYS A 169 -2.39 -33.15 15.51
N SER A 170 -2.15 -33.89 16.59
CA SER A 170 -0.82 -34.40 16.99
C SER A 170 -0.17 -35.30 15.94
N LYS A 171 -0.98 -36.00 15.12
CA LYS A 171 -0.51 -36.93 14.09
C LYS A 171 -0.22 -36.30 12.75
N CYS A 172 -1.09 -35.43 12.23
CA CYS A 172 -0.95 -34.86 10.88
C CYS A 172 -0.66 -33.35 10.86
N GLY A 173 -0.64 -32.68 12.02
CA GLY A 173 -0.34 -31.26 12.15
C GLY A 173 -1.42 -30.30 11.62
N ARG A 174 -2.57 -30.81 11.16
CA ARG A 174 -3.68 -29.99 10.66
C ARG A 174 -4.53 -29.46 11.79
N ILE A 175 -4.95 -28.20 11.65
CA ILE A 175 -5.90 -27.55 12.58
C ILE A 175 -7.30 -27.46 11.96
N ALA A 176 -7.39 -27.38 10.64
CA ALA A 176 -8.69 -27.22 9.96
C ALA A 176 -9.51 -28.53 9.89
N THR A 177 -8.92 -29.65 10.23
CA THR A 177 -9.56 -30.98 10.12
C THR A 177 -10.01 -31.55 11.45
N THR A 178 -9.75 -30.86 12.55
CA THR A 178 -10.07 -31.29 13.90
C THR A 178 -11.42 -30.75 14.35
N GLU A 179 -12.12 -31.56 15.13
CA GLU A 179 -13.38 -31.20 15.79
C GLU A 179 -13.24 -31.52 17.29
N ALA A 180 -13.26 -30.47 18.10
CA ALA A 180 -13.26 -30.61 19.56
C ALA A 180 -14.67 -31.03 20.02
N TYR A 181 -14.76 -32.00 20.94
CA TYR A 181 -16.04 -32.55 21.40
C TYR A 181 -16.20 -32.54 22.92
N ASP A 182 -15.08 -32.46 23.67
CA ASP A 182 -15.10 -32.42 25.14
C ASP A 182 -13.82 -31.75 25.67
N TRP A 183 -13.81 -31.36 26.95
CA TRP A 183 -12.63 -30.83 27.61
C TRP A 183 -12.62 -31.10 29.11
N GLN A 184 -11.43 -31.35 29.67
CA GLN A 184 -11.23 -31.55 31.11
C GLN A 184 -9.88 -30.96 31.54
N GLY A 185 -9.90 -30.11 32.56
CA GLY A 185 -8.67 -29.45 33.06
C GLY A 185 -8.07 -28.55 31.97
N ASN A 186 -6.86 -28.88 31.52
CA ASN A 186 -6.18 -28.18 30.44
C ASN A 186 -6.29 -28.87 29.07
N TRP A 187 -6.99 -29.99 29.01
CA TRP A 187 -7.06 -30.86 27.83
C TRP A 187 -8.37 -30.69 27.08
N VAL A 188 -8.28 -30.47 25.77
CA VAL A 188 -9.42 -30.47 24.85
C VAL A 188 -9.33 -31.74 23.99
N PHE A 189 -10.36 -32.55 24.05
CA PHE A 189 -10.46 -33.83 23.29
C PHE A 189 -11.02 -33.56 21.90
N TYR A 190 -10.43 -34.20 20.89
CA TYR A 190 -10.77 -33.95 19.49
C TYR A 190 -10.69 -35.19 18.62
N ARG A 191 -11.33 -35.11 17.45
CA ARG A 191 -11.23 -36.05 16.33
C ARG A 191 -10.73 -35.32 15.10
N CYS A 192 -9.83 -35.93 14.33
CA CYS A 192 -9.34 -35.41 13.06
C CYS A 192 -10.13 -36.01 11.90
N LEU A 193 -11.25 -35.40 11.56
CA LEU A 193 -12.25 -35.90 10.60
C LEU A 193 -11.98 -35.44 9.18
N GLY A 194 -11.69 -34.17 8.97
CA GLY A 194 -11.51 -33.51 7.68
C GLY A 194 -12.34 -32.23 7.56
N CYS A 195 -12.14 -31.51 6.44
CA CYS A 195 -12.92 -30.35 6.07
C CYS A 195 -13.16 -30.33 4.55
N GLU A 196 -13.85 -29.30 4.05
CA GLU A 196 -14.24 -29.16 2.63
C GLU A 196 -13.06 -29.34 1.65
N TYR A 197 -11.85 -28.90 2.01
CA TYR A 197 -10.70 -28.84 1.10
C TYR A 197 -9.55 -29.80 1.44
N THR A 198 -9.63 -30.55 2.56
CA THR A 198 -8.62 -31.57 2.90
C THR A 198 -9.17 -32.63 3.84
N LYS A 199 -8.63 -33.86 3.74
CA LYS A 199 -9.05 -34.99 4.56
C LYS A 199 -8.36 -34.97 5.92
N GLY A 200 -9.03 -35.44 6.96
CA GLY A 200 -8.44 -35.78 8.23
C GLY A 200 -7.68 -37.09 8.18
N CYS A 201 -6.94 -37.38 9.25
CA CYS A 201 -6.17 -38.64 9.37
C CYS A 201 -6.85 -39.70 10.25
N GLY A 202 -8.05 -39.41 10.77
CA GLY A 202 -8.80 -40.31 11.66
C GLY A 202 -8.26 -40.37 13.10
N ASN A 203 -7.26 -39.55 13.46
CA ASN A 203 -6.71 -39.54 14.82
C ASN A 203 -7.73 -38.99 15.82
N GLU A 204 -7.79 -39.62 16.98
CA GLU A 204 -8.54 -39.15 18.16
C GLU A 204 -7.53 -38.99 19.29
N ASP A 205 -7.46 -37.77 19.89
CA ASP A 205 -6.45 -37.40 20.85
C ASP A 205 -6.91 -36.20 21.69
N GLN A 206 -6.01 -35.68 22.50
CA GLN A 206 -6.23 -34.47 23.32
C GLN A 206 -5.14 -33.41 23.04
N ALA A 207 -5.50 -32.15 23.21
CA ALA A 207 -4.61 -30.99 23.04
C ALA A 207 -4.56 -30.18 24.33
N ASP A 208 -3.35 -29.84 24.78
CA ASP A 208 -3.13 -28.95 25.92
C ASP A 208 -3.21 -27.48 25.46
N TYR A 209 -4.32 -26.81 25.77
CA TYR A 209 -4.49 -25.41 25.35
C TYR A 209 -3.50 -24.45 26.01
N THR A 210 -2.88 -24.83 27.13
CA THR A 210 -1.86 -24.00 27.80
C THR A 210 -0.51 -24.01 27.10
N LYS A 211 -0.28 -24.98 26.21
CA LYS A 211 0.95 -25.13 25.42
C LYS A 211 0.79 -24.64 23.96
N GLY A 212 -0.38 -24.11 23.62
CA GLY A 212 -0.67 -23.65 22.25
C GLY A 212 -0.80 -24.81 21.25
N GLU A 213 -1.36 -25.93 21.69
CA GLU A 213 -1.67 -27.09 20.84
C GLU A 213 -2.99 -26.92 20.08
N GLY A 214 -3.41 -25.67 19.84
CA GLY A 214 -4.58 -25.25 19.11
C GLY A 214 -4.85 -23.77 19.32
N LYS A 215 -5.97 -23.28 18.81
CA LYS A 215 -6.38 -21.89 18.92
C LYS A 215 -7.90 -21.76 19.15
N LEU A 216 -8.33 -20.60 19.64
CA LEU A 216 -9.74 -20.23 19.64
C LEU A 216 -10.24 -20.07 18.21
N THR A 217 -11.51 -20.42 17.97
CA THR A 217 -12.16 -20.11 16.69
C THR A 217 -12.17 -18.59 16.45
N TRP A 218 -12.00 -18.16 15.19
CA TRP A 218 -11.76 -16.75 14.84
C TRP A 218 -12.70 -15.74 15.53
N ARG A 219 -14.01 -16.02 15.56
CA ARG A 219 -15.00 -15.09 16.13
C ARG A 219 -14.91 -14.97 17.66
N VAL A 220 -14.21 -15.89 18.32
CA VAL A 220 -13.94 -15.87 19.76
C VAL A 220 -12.52 -15.40 20.05
N GLU A 221 -11.58 -15.74 19.19
CA GLU A 221 -10.19 -15.29 19.30
C GLU A 221 -10.08 -13.77 19.24
N TRP A 222 -10.76 -13.14 18.31
CA TRP A 222 -10.63 -11.69 18.11
C TRP A 222 -11.01 -10.88 19.36
N PRO A 223 -12.21 -11.06 19.99
CA PRO A 223 -12.51 -10.41 21.27
C PRO A 223 -11.61 -10.86 22.44
N ALA A 224 -11.08 -12.08 22.45
CA ALA A 224 -10.10 -12.51 23.44
C ALA A 224 -8.78 -11.72 23.30
N ARG A 225 -8.33 -11.46 22.08
CA ARG A 225 -7.16 -10.59 21.82
C ARG A 225 -7.40 -9.17 22.27
N TRP A 226 -8.58 -8.60 22.03
CA TRP A 226 -8.92 -7.26 22.54
C TRP A 226 -8.77 -7.18 24.05
N LYS A 227 -9.25 -8.20 24.76
CA LYS A 227 -9.14 -8.27 26.22
C LYS A 227 -7.69 -8.41 26.66
N MET A 228 -6.95 -9.35 26.06
CA MET A 228 -5.56 -9.66 26.42
C MET A 228 -4.62 -8.47 26.20
N LEU A 229 -4.76 -7.78 25.08
CA LEU A 229 -3.86 -6.70 24.66
C LEU A 229 -4.37 -5.31 25.08
N GLY A 230 -5.55 -5.21 25.69
CA GLY A 230 -6.15 -3.94 26.09
C GLY A 230 -6.45 -3.03 24.89
N VAL A 231 -6.89 -3.61 23.77
CA VAL A 231 -7.16 -2.88 22.52
C VAL A 231 -8.29 -1.89 22.71
N THR A 232 -8.06 -0.62 22.39
CA THR A 232 -9.04 0.46 22.52
C THR A 232 -9.55 0.96 21.17
N CYS A 233 -8.83 0.69 20.07
CA CYS A 233 -9.22 1.03 18.70
C CYS A 233 -8.67 -0.01 17.74
N GLU A 234 -9.46 -0.36 16.73
CA GLU A 234 -9.00 -1.26 15.67
C GLU A 234 -9.65 -0.89 14.34
N PRO A 235 -8.85 -0.53 13.31
CA PRO A 235 -9.30 -0.51 11.92
C PRO A 235 -9.40 -1.93 11.37
N PHE A 236 -10.42 -2.17 10.53
CA PHE A 236 -10.62 -3.48 9.90
C PHE A 236 -11.45 -3.36 8.61
N GLY A 237 -11.35 -4.36 7.75
CA GLY A 237 -12.12 -4.43 6.51
C GLY A 237 -13.64 -4.41 6.75
N LYS A 238 -14.38 -3.75 5.89
CA LYS A 238 -15.84 -3.56 6.00
C LYS A 238 -16.62 -4.84 6.24
N ASP A 239 -16.14 -5.98 5.73
CA ASP A 239 -16.78 -7.29 5.87
C ASP A 239 -17.01 -7.70 7.34
N HIS A 240 -16.14 -7.24 8.23
CA HIS A 240 -16.26 -7.49 9.66
C HIS A 240 -17.31 -6.60 10.34
N ALA A 241 -17.67 -5.46 9.71
CA ALA A 241 -18.64 -4.49 10.22
C ALA A 241 -20.07 -4.78 9.76
N GLU A 242 -20.28 -5.68 8.82
CA GLU A 242 -21.61 -6.05 8.32
C GLU A 242 -22.47 -6.68 9.42
N ALA A 243 -23.80 -6.64 9.24
CA ALA A 243 -24.75 -7.27 10.18
C ALA A 243 -24.41 -8.77 10.33
N GLY A 244 -24.21 -9.22 11.57
CA GLY A 244 -23.74 -10.57 11.88
C GLY A 244 -22.25 -10.80 11.59
N GLY A 245 -21.49 -9.76 11.22
CA GLY A 245 -20.05 -9.80 11.02
C GLY A 245 -19.26 -10.09 12.30
N SER A 246 -17.96 -10.28 12.16
CA SER A 246 -17.11 -10.68 13.29
C SER A 246 -17.02 -9.60 14.37
N TYR A 247 -17.10 -8.31 14.01
CA TYR A 247 -17.09 -7.22 14.98
C TYR A 247 -18.39 -7.19 15.80
N GLU A 248 -19.55 -7.41 15.15
CA GLU A 248 -20.85 -7.44 15.82
C GLU A 248 -20.93 -8.56 16.87
N THR A 249 -20.55 -9.78 16.48
CA THR A 249 -20.48 -10.93 17.41
C THR A 249 -19.42 -10.71 18.49
N GLY A 250 -18.27 -10.13 18.13
CA GLY A 250 -17.17 -9.83 19.04
C GLY A 250 -17.55 -8.85 20.15
N LYS A 251 -18.35 -7.82 19.82
CA LYS A 251 -18.90 -6.87 20.83
C LYS A 251 -19.71 -7.57 21.92
N LEU A 252 -20.51 -8.57 21.55
CA LEU A 252 -21.29 -9.32 22.51
C LEU A 252 -20.40 -10.25 23.34
N ILE A 253 -19.47 -10.96 22.69
CA ILE A 253 -18.58 -11.91 23.36
C ILE A 253 -17.67 -11.19 24.36
N ILE A 254 -17.06 -10.06 24.00
CA ILE A 254 -16.17 -9.35 24.94
C ILE A 254 -16.94 -8.86 26.18
N ARG A 255 -18.18 -8.43 26.04
CA ARG A 255 -19.00 -7.96 27.16
C ARG A 255 -19.55 -9.09 28.01
N GLU A 256 -20.17 -10.08 27.37
CA GLU A 256 -20.92 -11.15 28.08
C GLU A 256 -20.00 -12.27 28.59
N VAL A 257 -18.81 -12.47 27.94
CA VAL A 257 -17.89 -13.56 28.27
C VAL A 257 -16.61 -13.06 28.91
N PHE A 258 -15.89 -12.11 28.25
CA PHE A 258 -14.57 -11.69 28.71
C PHE A 258 -14.56 -10.47 29.65
N GLY A 259 -15.71 -9.87 29.91
CA GLY A 259 -15.81 -8.75 30.85
C GLY A 259 -14.99 -7.53 30.43
N GLY A 260 -15.18 -7.07 29.18
CA GLY A 260 -14.50 -5.92 28.63
C GLY A 260 -15.40 -5.08 27.73
N GLU A 261 -14.84 -4.00 27.18
CA GLU A 261 -15.51 -3.17 26.18
C GLU A 261 -14.86 -3.37 24.79
N PRO A 262 -15.67 -3.34 23.72
CA PRO A 262 -15.14 -3.44 22.37
C PRO A 262 -14.32 -2.21 21.99
N PRO A 263 -13.27 -2.36 21.15
CA PRO A 263 -12.51 -1.24 20.66
C PRO A 263 -13.35 -0.31 19.79
N TYR A 264 -12.93 0.95 19.68
CA TYR A 264 -13.50 1.90 18.73
C TYR A 264 -13.26 1.39 17.29
N PRO A 265 -14.31 1.19 16.48
CA PRO A 265 -14.15 0.60 15.16
C PRO A 265 -13.83 1.66 14.10
N ILE A 266 -12.93 1.31 13.18
CA ILE A 266 -12.71 2.10 11.97
C ILE A 266 -12.81 1.16 10.76
N PRO A 267 -14.03 0.87 10.28
CA PRO A 267 -14.20 0.05 9.09
C PRO A 267 -13.67 0.79 7.86
N TYR A 268 -13.00 0.06 6.96
CA TYR A 268 -12.48 0.59 5.71
C TYR A 268 -12.87 -0.26 4.50
N GLU A 269 -12.99 0.42 3.35
CA GLU A 269 -13.27 -0.21 2.06
C GLU A 269 -11.98 -0.75 1.44
N TRP A 270 -12.10 -1.75 0.59
CA TRP A 270 -10.98 -2.36 -0.08
C TRP A 270 -10.26 -1.41 -1.04
N VAL A 271 -8.98 -1.71 -1.26
CA VAL A 271 -8.18 -1.12 -2.33
C VAL A 271 -8.12 -2.12 -3.48
N SER A 272 -8.55 -1.69 -4.68
CA SER A 272 -8.37 -2.45 -5.92
C SER A 272 -7.07 -2.04 -6.61
N LEU A 273 -6.55 -2.94 -7.45
CA LEU A 273 -5.39 -2.75 -8.32
C LEU A 273 -5.88 -2.78 -9.77
N SER A 274 -5.77 -1.65 -10.46
CA SER A 274 -6.25 -1.50 -11.86
C SER A 274 -7.68 -2.00 -12.09
N GLY A 275 -8.57 -1.76 -11.09
CA GLY A 275 -9.98 -2.16 -11.12
C GLY A 275 -10.27 -3.55 -10.57
N GLU A 276 -9.26 -4.38 -10.29
CA GLU A 276 -9.44 -5.71 -9.72
C GLU A 276 -9.17 -5.74 -8.22
N ARG A 277 -9.92 -6.58 -7.49
CA ARG A 277 -9.66 -6.80 -6.06
C ARG A 277 -8.33 -7.50 -5.89
N MET A 278 -7.42 -6.90 -5.10
CA MET A 278 -6.17 -7.56 -4.74
C MET A 278 -6.43 -8.84 -3.94
N SER A 279 -5.63 -9.85 -4.19
CA SER A 279 -5.75 -11.16 -3.54
C SER A 279 -4.38 -11.84 -3.45
N SER A 280 -3.90 -12.04 -2.24
CA SER A 280 -2.64 -12.74 -1.97
C SER A 280 -2.63 -14.16 -2.55
N SER A 281 -3.73 -14.91 -2.41
CA SER A 281 -3.83 -16.28 -2.91
C SER A 281 -3.90 -16.38 -4.44
N LYS A 282 -4.30 -15.31 -5.14
CA LYS A 282 -4.33 -15.26 -6.62
C LYS A 282 -3.09 -14.62 -7.23
N GLY A 283 -2.20 -14.04 -6.42
CA GLY A 283 -1.02 -13.33 -6.89
C GLY A 283 -1.30 -11.95 -7.51
N VAL A 284 -2.54 -11.44 -7.41
CA VAL A 284 -2.89 -10.08 -7.82
C VAL A 284 -2.57 -9.14 -6.65
N VAL A 285 -1.33 -8.69 -6.59
CA VAL A 285 -0.82 -7.93 -5.45
C VAL A 285 0.07 -6.77 -5.90
N PHE A 286 0.10 -5.73 -5.08
CA PHE A 286 1.08 -4.65 -5.11
C PHE A 286 1.53 -4.41 -3.68
N THR A 287 2.77 -4.77 -3.38
CA THR A 287 3.31 -4.81 -2.01
C THR A 287 3.94 -3.47 -1.61
N LEU A 288 4.27 -3.29 -0.32
CA LEU A 288 5.06 -2.11 0.12
C LEU A 288 6.44 -2.05 -0.56
N PRO A 289 7.20 -3.14 -0.69
CA PRO A 289 8.43 -3.14 -1.50
C PRO A 289 8.21 -2.72 -2.96
N ASP A 290 7.11 -3.14 -3.61
CA ASP A 290 6.81 -2.72 -4.98
C ASP A 290 6.52 -1.21 -5.05
N TRP A 291 5.80 -0.68 -4.06
CA TRP A 291 5.56 0.76 -3.96
C TRP A 291 6.86 1.55 -3.84
N LEU A 292 7.72 1.17 -2.90
CA LEU A 292 8.98 1.87 -2.63
C LEU A 292 9.99 1.83 -3.79
N ARG A 293 9.79 0.95 -4.77
CA ARG A 293 10.60 0.93 -6.00
C ARG A 293 10.22 2.04 -6.98
N VAL A 294 8.96 2.51 -6.96
CA VAL A 294 8.42 3.42 -7.99
C VAL A 294 7.84 4.71 -7.42
N ALA A 295 7.67 4.80 -6.10
CA ALA A 295 7.07 5.97 -5.47
C ALA A 295 7.62 6.24 -4.07
N GLU A 296 7.58 7.51 -3.68
CA GLU A 296 7.90 7.95 -2.33
C GLU A 296 6.84 7.43 -1.33
N PRO A 297 7.23 7.13 -0.08
CA PRO A 297 6.31 6.60 0.93
C PRO A 297 5.15 7.55 1.26
N GLU A 298 5.38 8.86 1.21
CA GLU A 298 4.38 9.90 1.43
C GLU A 298 3.18 9.79 0.48
N LEU A 299 3.42 9.33 -0.76
CA LEU A 299 2.36 9.16 -1.74
C LEU A 299 1.38 8.04 -1.38
N LEU A 300 1.85 6.92 -0.77
CA LEU A 300 0.93 5.88 -0.30
C LEU A 300 0.08 6.38 0.86
N ARG A 301 0.72 7.09 1.80
CA ARG A 301 -0.01 7.73 2.90
C ARG A 301 -1.02 8.73 2.37
N PHE A 302 -0.65 9.59 1.42
CA PHE A 302 -1.57 10.51 0.73
C PHE A 302 -2.72 9.77 0.04
N PHE A 303 -2.42 8.72 -0.71
CA PHE A 303 -3.44 7.88 -1.37
C PHE A 303 -4.46 7.32 -0.38
N ILE A 304 -4.03 6.90 0.82
CA ILE A 304 -4.90 6.38 1.87
C ILE A 304 -5.73 7.49 2.53
N PHE A 305 -5.09 8.61 2.91
CA PHE A 305 -5.71 9.65 3.77
C PHE A 305 -6.48 10.74 3.02
N ARG A 306 -6.30 10.90 1.71
CA ARG A 306 -7.03 11.90 0.91
C ARG A 306 -8.54 11.66 0.84
N SER A 307 -9.02 10.53 1.31
CA SER A 307 -10.43 10.17 1.34
C SER A 307 -10.82 9.46 2.65
N LYS A 308 -12.13 9.42 2.94
CA LYS A 308 -12.65 8.67 4.10
C LYS A 308 -12.35 7.16 3.98
N PRO A 309 -12.20 6.42 5.10
CA PRO A 309 -11.87 5.00 5.08
C PRO A 309 -12.83 4.16 4.23
N MET A 310 -14.14 4.38 4.35
CA MET A 310 -15.19 3.65 3.62
C MET A 310 -15.34 4.03 2.15
N LYS A 311 -14.53 4.97 1.64
CA LYS A 311 -14.52 5.27 0.20
C LYS A 311 -13.65 4.26 -0.52
N ALA A 312 -14.22 3.59 -1.53
CA ALA A 312 -13.47 2.68 -2.41
C ALA A 312 -12.29 3.40 -3.07
N LYS A 313 -11.14 2.74 -3.10
CA LYS A 313 -9.90 3.25 -3.66
C LYS A 313 -9.42 2.30 -4.76
N ASN A 314 -9.09 2.85 -5.91
CA ASN A 314 -8.45 2.10 -6.98
C ASN A 314 -7.05 2.65 -7.21
N PHE A 315 -6.05 1.81 -7.09
CA PHE A 315 -4.66 2.13 -7.41
C PHE A 315 -4.32 1.55 -8.78
N ASP A 316 -3.66 2.36 -9.60
CA ASP A 316 -3.10 1.94 -10.87
C ASP A 316 -1.64 2.42 -10.92
N PRO A 317 -0.65 1.53 -11.08
CA PRO A 317 0.76 1.91 -11.13
C PRO A 317 1.17 2.58 -12.45
N GLY A 318 0.29 2.65 -13.44
CA GLY A 318 0.51 3.33 -14.72
C GLY A 318 0.47 4.86 -14.59
N PRO A 319 -0.02 5.59 -15.61
CA PRO A 319 -0.06 7.06 -15.62
C PRO A 319 -0.81 7.70 -14.44
N TYR A 320 -1.70 6.95 -13.80
CA TYR A 320 -2.40 7.39 -12.59
C TYR A 320 -1.43 7.73 -11.44
N LEU A 321 -0.31 7.00 -11.31
CA LEU A 321 0.70 7.30 -10.30
C LEU A 321 1.31 8.69 -10.51
N LEU A 322 1.51 9.11 -11.76
CA LEU A 322 2.02 10.46 -12.07
C LEU A 322 1.01 11.55 -11.67
N ASN A 323 -0.29 11.29 -11.85
CA ASN A 323 -1.33 12.22 -11.38
C ASN A 323 -1.33 12.33 -9.84
N LEU A 324 -1.10 11.22 -9.15
CA LEU A 324 -1.02 11.21 -7.69
C LEU A 324 0.16 12.05 -7.17
N TYR A 325 1.30 12.01 -7.86
CA TYR A 325 2.44 12.89 -7.61
C TYR A 325 2.07 14.37 -7.81
N ASP A 326 1.46 14.70 -8.95
CA ASP A 326 1.06 16.08 -9.26
C ASP A 326 0.08 16.64 -8.19
N GLU A 327 -0.89 15.81 -7.76
CA GLU A 327 -1.84 16.17 -6.70
C GLU A 327 -1.16 16.38 -5.34
N PHE A 328 -0.18 15.54 -5.00
CA PHE A 328 0.56 15.67 -3.75
C PHE A 328 1.48 16.87 -3.75
N ASP A 329 2.24 17.09 -4.82
CA ASP A 329 3.14 18.25 -4.96
C ASP A 329 2.35 19.58 -4.93
N GLU A 330 1.12 19.63 -5.49
CA GLU A 330 0.24 20.79 -5.41
C GLU A 330 -0.33 20.98 -3.99
N LEU A 331 -0.69 19.90 -3.30
CA LEU A 331 -1.15 19.98 -1.92
C LEU A 331 -0.02 20.48 -1.00
N GLU A 332 1.20 20.00 -1.17
CA GLU A 332 2.39 20.47 -0.45
C GLU A 332 2.61 21.96 -0.64
N ARG A 333 2.58 22.43 -1.90
CA ARG A 333 2.71 23.86 -2.22
C ARG A 333 1.61 24.68 -1.54
N SER A 334 0.35 24.25 -1.67
CA SER A 334 -0.80 24.89 -1.04
C SER A 334 -0.71 24.93 0.49
N TYR A 335 -0.12 23.90 1.10
CA TYR A 335 0.11 23.85 2.55
C TYR A 335 1.06 24.96 3.01
N PHE A 336 2.22 25.07 2.39
CA PHE A 336 3.22 26.09 2.74
C PHE A 336 2.81 27.51 2.38
N GLU A 337 1.91 27.68 1.41
CA GLU A 337 1.31 28.97 1.06
C GLU A 337 0.09 29.34 1.94
N GLY A 338 -0.29 28.49 2.89
CA GLY A 338 -1.45 28.70 3.77
C GLY A 338 -2.81 28.58 3.07
N ARG A 339 -2.84 27.99 1.86
CA ARG A 339 -4.05 27.85 1.02
C ARG A 339 -4.70 26.47 1.08
N ALA A 340 -4.10 25.53 1.78
CA ALA A 340 -4.57 24.13 1.80
C ALA A 340 -5.93 23.93 2.52
N GLY A 341 -6.33 24.85 3.41
CA GLY A 341 -7.60 24.74 4.15
C GLY A 341 -7.72 23.41 4.92
N GLU A 342 -8.87 22.75 4.80
CA GLU A 342 -9.07 21.43 5.45
C GLU A 342 -8.13 20.34 4.92
N ARG A 343 -7.58 20.48 3.73
CA ARG A 343 -6.61 19.53 3.15
C ARG A 343 -5.22 19.60 3.78
N ALA A 344 -4.92 20.66 4.57
CA ALA A 344 -3.68 20.76 5.33
C ALA A 344 -3.46 19.52 6.20
N ARG A 345 -4.52 19.04 6.85
CA ARG A 345 -4.45 17.83 7.68
C ARG A 345 -4.13 16.57 6.88
N ILE A 346 -4.61 16.49 5.64
CA ILE A 346 -4.27 15.38 4.74
C ILE A 346 -2.76 15.39 4.45
N TYR A 347 -2.19 16.57 4.16
CA TYR A 347 -0.74 16.71 3.95
C TYR A 347 0.06 16.22 5.18
N GLU A 348 -0.26 16.71 6.38
CA GLU A 348 0.41 16.30 7.62
C GLU A 348 0.35 14.78 7.87
N LEU A 349 -0.81 14.15 7.64
CA LEU A 349 -0.99 12.70 7.78
C LEU A 349 -0.25 11.90 6.70
N SER A 350 0.03 12.53 5.56
CA SER A 350 0.77 11.91 4.46
C SER A 350 2.27 11.84 4.72
N LEU A 351 2.80 12.66 5.61
CA LEU A 351 4.23 12.69 5.90
C LEU A 351 4.67 11.50 6.75
N THR A 352 5.90 11.06 6.54
CA THR A 352 6.54 10.01 7.34
C THR A 352 7.04 10.52 8.70
N GLY A 353 7.18 11.84 8.84
CA GLY A 353 7.57 12.58 10.04
C GLY A 353 6.79 13.89 10.20
N PRO A 354 7.18 14.78 11.10
CA PRO A 354 6.55 16.10 11.22
C PRO A 354 6.83 16.95 9.97
N PRO A 355 5.93 17.88 9.61
CA PRO A 355 6.16 18.80 8.51
C PRO A 355 7.39 19.68 8.76
N GLY A 356 8.15 19.97 7.71
CA GLY A 356 9.24 20.93 7.75
C GLY A 356 8.74 22.35 7.95
N THR A 357 9.66 23.28 8.24
CA THR A 357 9.35 24.72 8.39
C THR A 357 9.39 25.48 7.06
N THR A 358 10.00 24.90 6.04
CA THR A 358 10.18 25.47 4.71
C THR A 358 9.67 24.51 3.63
N PRO A 359 9.11 25.02 2.52
CA PRO A 359 8.68 24.16 1.43
C PRO A 359 9.88 23.42 0.81
N PRO A 360 9.81 22.10 0.66
CA PRO A 360 10.86 21.36 -0.04
C PRO A 360 10.84 21.68 -1.53
N GLN A 361 12.00 21.69 -2.16
CA GLN A 361 12.09 21.81 -3.60
C GLN A 361 11.92 20.43 -4.25
N ARG A 362 10.85 20.28 -5.03
CA ARG A 362 10.52 19.01 -5.70
C ARG A 362 10.84 19.07 -7.18
N LEU A 363 11.60 18.11 -7.68
CA LEU A 363 11.72 17.91 -9.12
C LEU A 363 10.39 17.35 -9.65
N PRO A 364 9.70 18.00 -10.62
CA PRO A 364 8.41 17.50 -11.11
C PRO A 364 8.52 16.09 -11.66
N ILE A 365 7.64 15.17 -11.23
CA ILE A 365 7.73 13.74 -11.60
C ILE A 365 7.66 13.54 -13.13
N ARG A 366 6.80 14.29 -13.83
CA ARG A 366 6.67 14.18 -15.28
C ARG A 366 7.92 14.64 -16.02
N PHE A 367 8.68 15.57 -15.45
CA PHE A 367 10.00 15.93 -15.96
C PHE A 367 11.03 14.85 -15.63
N SER A 368 10.99 14.31 -14.42
CA SER A 368 11.86 13.19 -14.00
C SER A 368 11.71 11.98 -14.91
N VAL A 369 10.48 11.65 -15.34
CA VAL A 369 10.18 10.57 -16.29
C VAL A 369 10.89 10.77 -17.64
N VAL A 370 11.03 12.00 -18.11
CA VAL A 370 11.76 12.28 -19.36
C VAL A 370 13.27 12.32 -19.09
N LEU A 371 13.69 13.04 -18.05
CA LEU A 371 15.10 13.27 -17.75
C LEU A 371 15.87 11.97 -17.48
N CYS A 372 15.28 11.03 -16.73
CA CYS A 372 15.92 9.73 -16.44
C CYS A 372 16.20 8.89 -17.70
N GLN A 373 15.52 9.16 -18.81
CA GLN A 373 15.69 8.43 -20.08
C GLN A 373 16.71 9.10 -21.02
N VAL A 374 17.01 10.39 -20.82
CA VAL A 374 17.87 11.15 -21.74
C VAL A 374 19.17 11.63 -21.09
N ALA A 375 19.24 11.70 -19.77
CA ALA A 375 20.45 12.07 -19.06
C ALA A 375 21.52 10.99 -19.23
N LYS A 376 22.75 11.41 -19.55
CA LYS A 376 23.89 10.51 -19.76
C LYS A 376 24.41 9.91 -18.45
N ASP A 377 24.40 10.73 -17.40
CA ASP A 377 24.87 10.40 -16.06
C ASP A 377 24.26 11.37 -15.03
N ARG A 378 24.59 11.16 -13.75
CA ARG A 378 24.14 12.00 -12.65
C ARG A 378 24.55 13.48 -12.80
N LYS A 379 25.78 13.75 -13.27
CA LYS A 379 26.29 15.10 -13.46
C LYS A 379 25.50 15.84 -14.53
N HIS A 380 25.27 15.20 -15.67
CA HIS A 380 24.46 15.75 -16.75
C HIS A 380 23.01 16.02 -16.30
N ALA A 381 22.41 15.11 -15.51
CA ALA A 381 21.09 15.35 -14.93
C ALA A 381 21.07 16.58 -14.01
N GLU A 382 22.10 16.76 -13.16
CA GLU A 382 22.26 17.92 -12.28
C GLU A 382 22.38 19.22 -13.08
N GLU A 383 23.24 19.25 -14.10
CA GLU A 383 23.41 20.40 -15.00
C GLU A 383 22.07 20.81 -15.65
N ILE A 384 21.29 19.83 -16.10
CA ILE A 384 19.94 20.09 -16.66
C ILE A 384 19.01 20.67 -15.60
N ILE A 385 18.89 20.05 -14.43
CA ILE A 385 18.01 20.51 -13.35
C ILE A 385 18.29 21.97 -12.99
N LEU A 386 19.56 22.31 -12.81
CA LEU A 386 19.97 23.65 -12.40
C LEU A 386 19.83 24.67 -13.55
N SER A 387 20.29 24.33 -14.76
CA SER A 387 20.25 25.24 -15.90
C SER A 387 18.84 25.50 -16.44
N ARG A 388 17.86 24.66 -16.12
CA ARG A 388 16.45 24.84 -16.51
C ARG A 388 15.61 25.55 -15.43
N GLY A 389 16.22 25.98 -14.34
CA GLY A 389 15.54 26.67 -13.26
C GLY A 389 14.48 25.82 -12.52
N LEU A 390 14.62 24.50 -12.59
CA LEU A 390 13.67 23.57 -11.95
C LEU A 390 13.83 23.55 -10.43
N MET A 391 15.02 23.84 -9.96
CA MET A 391 15.34 24.06 -8.56
C MET A 391 16.22 25.33 -8.44
N ARG A 392 15.90 26.16 -7.45
CA ARG A 392 16.60 27.44 -7.24
C ARG A 392 17.49 27.35 -6.00
N ASN A 393 18.80 27.40 -6.18
CA ASN A 393 19.77 27.28 -5.08
C ASN A 393 19.44 26.09 -4.16
N PRO A 394 19.30 24.86 -4.72
CA PRO A 394 18.92 23.71 -3.94
C PRO A 394 19.98 23.37 -2.89
N THR A 395 19.53 22.92 -1.72
CA THR A 395 20.42 22.35 -0.72
C THR A 395 20.91 20.97 -1.18
N PRO A 396 22.00 20.42 -0.59
CA PRO A 396 22.39 19.04 -0.87
C PRO A 396 21.27 18.02 -0.63
N GLN A 397 20.41 18.25 0.37
CA GLN A 397 19.25 17.40 0.64
C GLN A 397 18.19 17.49 -0.45
N ASP A 398 17.94 18.68 -0.99
CA ASP A 398 17.02 18.86 -2.13
C ASP A 398 17.52 18.10 -3.36
N MET A 399 18.83 18.19 -3.66
CA MET A 399 19.43 17.47 -4.78
C MET A 399 19.35 15.94 -4.58
N GLU A 400 19.62 15.44 -3.38
CA GLU A 400 19.46 14.00 -3.09
C GLU A 400 18.00 13.56 -3.23
N ALA A 401 17.03 14.39 -2.83
CA ALA A 401 15.61 14.10 -3.04
C ALA A 401 15.26 14.08 -4.55
N ALA A 402 15.82 15.01 -5.34
CA ALA A 402 15.64 15.03 -6.80
C ALA A 402 16.21 13.77 -7.46
N PHE A 403 17.42 13.35 -7.10
CA PHE A 403 18.02 12.11 -7.62
C PHE A 403 17.27 10.86 -7.18
N ARG A 404 16.73 10.82 -5.96
CA ARG A 404 15.85 9.73 -5.52
C ARG A 404 14.61 9.66 -6.39
N ARG A 405 13.97 10.81 -6.69
CA ARG A 405 12.80 10.87 -7.58
C ARG A 405 13.13 10.46 -9.01
N LEU A 406 14.32 10.79 -9.53
CA LEU A 406 14.81 10.30 -10.82
C LEU A 406 14.94 8.77 -10.85
N LYS A 407 15.50 8.17 -9.80
CA LYS A 407 15.61 6.71 -9.69
C LYS A 407 14.27 6.03 -9.65
N LEU A 408 13.31 6.60 -8.90
CA LEU A 408 11.93 6.09 -8.86
C LEU A 408 11.24 6.21 -10.23
N ALA A 409 11.48 7.32 -10.94
CA ALA A 409 10.96 7.52 -12.29
C ALA A 409 11.56 6.51 -13.29
N GLU A 410 12.85 6.21 -13.20
CA GLU A 410 13.53 5.20 -14.03
C GLU A 410 12.90 3.81 -13.83
N GLU A 411 12.70 3.37 -12.58
CA GLU A 411 12.05 2.11 -12.27
C GLU A 411 10.59 2.08 -12.72
N TRP A 412 9.87 3.20 -12.58
CA TRP A 412 8.52 3.34 -13.09
C TRP A 412 8.47 3.23 -14.63
N VAL A 413 9.37 3.93 -15.34
CA VAL A 413 9.46 3.85 -16.82
C VAL A 413 9.71 2.43 -17.26
N ARG A 414 10.61 1.73 -16.60
CA ARG A 414 10.96 0.35 -16.93
C ARG A 414 9.77 -0.61 -16.83
N LYS A 415 8.92 -0.43 -15.79
CA LYS A 415 7.86 -1.40 -15.47
C LYS A 415 6.47 -1.01 -15.96
N TYR A 416 6.11 0.27 -15.91
CA TYR A 416 4.72 0.71 -16.00
C TYR A 416 4.48 1.81 -17.03
N ALA A 417 5.51 2.43 -17.60
CA ALA A 417 5.30 3.48 -18.58
C ALA A 417 4.67 2.92 -19.85
N PRO A 418 3.58 3.52 -20.33
CA PRO A 418 3.05 3.22 -21.65
C PRO A 418 4.03 3.72 -22.71
N GLU A 419 3.90 3.19 -23.94
CA GLU A 419 4.86 3.43 -25.03
C GLU A 419 5.04 4.91 -25.34
N GLU A 420 3.98 5.70 -25.27
CA GLU A 420 4.02 7.15 -25.53
C GLU A 420 4.86 7.94 -24.53
N LEU A 421 5.14 7.41 -23.33
CA LEU A 421 5.99 8.05 -22.33
C LEU A 421 7.44 7.51 -22.33
N ARG A 422 7.72 6.48 -23.11
CA ARG A 422 9.09 5.99 -23.30
C ARG A 422 9.80 6.87 -24.32
N VAL A 423 11.03 7.31 -24.04
CA VAL A 423 11.82 8.19 -24.91
C VAL A 423 12.94 7.39 -25.53
N SER A 424 12.88 7.23 -26.85
CA SER A 424 13.95 6.64 -27.65
C SER A 424 14.41 7.67 -28.67
N LEU A 425 15.46 8.43 -28.31
CA LEU A 425 16.00 9.49 -29.17
C LEU A 425 16.62 8.91 -30.43
N GLN A 426 16.23 9.48 -31.57
CA GLN A 426 16.78 9.10 -32.86
C GLN A 426 18.10 9.81 -33.14
N GLN A 427 19.04 9.09 -33.71
CA GLN A 427 20.38 9.63 -34.04
C GLN A 427 20.34 10.62 -35.22
N SER A 428 19.48 10.40 -36.19
CA SER A 428 19.33 11.22 -37.41
C SER A 428 17.92 11.85 -37.47
N PRO A 429 17.78 12.98 -38.17
CA PRO A 429 16.47 13.55 -38.45
C PRO A 429 15.66 12.60 -39.37
N PRO A 430 14.32 12.76 -39.41
CA PRO A 430 13.50 12.03 -40.37
C PRO A 430 13.90 12.29 -41.82
N PRO A 431 13.57 11.37 -42.75
CA PRO A 431 13.92 11.53 -44.18
C PRO A 431 13.29 12.79 -44.79
N PRO A 432 13.86 13.33 -45.86
CA PRO A 432 13.26 14.43 -46.59
C PRO A 432 11.80 14.12 -47.01
N GLY A 433 10.91 15.12 -46.85
CA GLY A 433 9.49 14.93 -47.18
C GLY A 433 8.63 14.43 -46.01
N ALA A 434 9.22 14.19 -44.84
CA ALA A 434 8.48 13.79 -43.63
C ALA A 434 7.58 14.90 -43.07
N PHE A 435 7.83 16.16 -43.42
CA PHE A 435 7.11 17.35 -42.97
C PHE A 435 6.45 18.10 -44.12
N SER A 436 5.27 18.63 -43.87
CA SER A 436 4.62 19.57 -44.79
C SER A 436 5.32 20.93 -44.77
N GLU A 437 5.07 21.75 -45.81
CA GLU A 437 5.62 23.11 -45.86
C GLU A 437 5.19 23.99 -44.70
N LYS A 438 3.97 23.80 -44.17
CA LYS A 438 3.46 24.51 -43.00
C LYS A 438 4.21 24.11 -41.75
N GLU A 439 4.46 22.80 -41.53
CA GLU A 439 5.24 22.30 -40.41
C GLU A 439 6.68 22.83 -40.46
N LEU A 440 7.32 22.83 -41.63
CA LEU A 440 8.66 23.37 -41.82
C LEU A 440 8.75 24.86 -41.51
N ARG A 441 7.76 25.67 -41.94
CA ARG A 441 7.71 27.10 -41.57
C ARG A 441 7.56 27.29 -40.08
N ALA A 442 6.68 26.53 -39.43
CA ALA A 442 6.48 26.61 -38.00
C ALA A 442 7.75 26.17 -37.22
N LEU A 443 8.42 25.09 -37.63
CA LEU A 443 9.68 24.64 -37.03
C LEU A 443 10.80 25.69 -37.22
N LYS A 444 10.89 26.35 -38.39
CA LYS A 444 11.85 27.43 -38.63
C LYS A 444 11.62 28.59 -37.68
N LYS A 445 10.39 29.06 -37.55
CA LYS A 445 10.02 30.13 -36.62
C LYS A 445 10.24 29.74 -35.18
N LEU A 446 9.95 28.49 -34.84
CA LEU A 446 10.17 27.98 -33.49
C LEU A 446 11.64 28.04 -33.11
N VAL A 447 12.58 27.58 -33.94
CA VAL A 447 14.01 27.59 -33.62
C VAL A 447 14.55 29.01 -33.45
N GLU A 448 14.10 29.97 -34.28
CA GLU A 448 14.50 31.39 -34.17
C GLU A 448 14.07 32.01 -32.83
N ARG A 449 12.87 31.66 -32.34
CA ARG A 449 12.36 32.14 -31.06
C ARG A 449 12.96 31.40 -29.86
N MET A 450 13.27 30.09 -30.00
CA MET A 450 13.91 29.29 -28.95
C MET A 450 15.29 29.81 -28.53
N GLU A 451 15.97 30.55 -29.39
CA GLU A 451 17.25 31.18 -29.07
C GLU A 451 17.15 32.28 -28.01
N ARG A 452 15.97 32.89 -27.87
CA ARG A 452 15.71 34.07 -27.02
C ARG A 452 14.85 33.79 -25.81
N VAL A 453 14.31 32.57 -25.70
CA VAL A 453 13.43 32.20 -24.59
C VAL A 453 14.22 31.53 -23.48
N GLU A 454 13.74 31.67 -22.24
CA GLU A 454 14.23 30.89 -21.11
C GLU A 454 14.00 29.39 -21.36
N TRP A 455 15.06 28.61 -21.22
CA TRP A 455 15.04 27.17 -21.54
C TRP A 455 14.42 26.36 -20.41
N SER A 456 13.15 26.62 -20.09
CA SER A 456 12.38 25.90 -19.07
C SER A 456 11.23 25.09 -19.70
N PRO A 457 10.77 24.02 -19.05
CA PRO A 457 9.66 23.19 -19.58
C PRO A 457 8.41 23.99 -19.90
N VAL A 458 8.07 24.97 -19.04
CA VAL A 458 6.86 25.79 -19.19
C VAL A 458 7.01 26.76 -20.36
N GLN A 459 8.13 27.48 -20.44
CA GLN A 459 8.36 28.45 -21.48
C GLN A 459 8.45 27.81 -22.86
N LEU A 460 9.17 26.68 -22.96
CA LEU A 460 9.24 25.94 -24.22
C LEU A 460 7.88 25.38 -24.64
N HIS A 461 7.08 24.89 -23.70
CA HIS A 461 5.73 24.40 -24.01
C HIS A 461 4.82 25.51 -24.55
N ASN A 462 4.80 26.66 -23.86
CA ASN A 462 4.00 27.81 -24.27
C ASN A 462 4.45 28.35 -25.62
N LEU A 463 5.77 28.41 -25.86
CA LEU A 463 6.32 28.87 -27.15
C LEU A 463 5.81 28.03 -28.33
N VAL A 464 5.71 26.70 -28.17
CA VAL A 464 5.17 25.81 -29.22
C VAL A 464 3.71 26.15 -29.50
N TYR A 465 2.90 26.44 -28.49
CA TYR A 465 1.51 26.90 -28.68
C TYR A 465 1.42 28.26 -29.41
N GLU A 466 2.27 29.20 -29.02
CA GLU A 466 2.31 30.54 -29.66
C GLU A 466 2.68 30.43 -31.14
N VAL A 467 3.74 29.71 -31.45
CA VAL A 467 4.18 29.53 -32.84
C VAL A 467 3.14 28.80 -33.68
N ALA A 468 2.49 27.77 -33.12
CA ALA A 468 1.42 27.07 -33.83
C ALA A 468 0.27 28.03 -34.21
N ARG A 469 -0.17 28.87 -33.26
CA ARG A 469 -1.22 29.87 -33.52
C ARG A 469 -0.80 30.92 -34.58
N GLU A 470 0.42 31.41 -34.51
CA GLU A 470 0.94 32.40 -35.47
C GLU A 470 1.02 31.84 -36.90
N GLU A 471 1.31 30.54 -37.04
CA GLU A 471 1.36 29.83 -38.34
C GLU A 471 0.00 29.22 -38.75
N LEU A 472 -1.08 29.56 -38.00
CA LEU A 472 -2.42 29.03 -38.25
C LEU A 472 -2.46 27.50 -38.31
N LEU A 473 -1.75 26.86 -37.37
CA LEU A 473 -1.73 25.42 -37.16
C LEU A 473 -2.46 25.07 -35.85
N GLU A 474 -3.13 23.92 -35.85
CA GLU A 474 -3.51 23.30 -34.58
C GLU A 474 -2.26 22.94 -33.78
N PRO A 475 -2.18 23.25 -32.48
CA PRO A 475 -0.99 22.96 -31.66
C PRO A 475 -0.54 21.50 -31.72
N SER A 476 -1.48 20.55 -31.83
CA SER A 476 -1.19 19.12 -31.97
C SER A 476 -0.31 18.81 -33.16
N VAL A 477 -0.49 19.52 -34.29
CA VAL A 477 0.31 19.32 -35.52
C VAL A 477 1.78 19.63 -35.26
N LEU A 478 2.07 20.75 -34.57
CA LEU A 478 3.45 21.13 -34.25
C LEU A 478 4.04 20.21 -33.17
N PHE A 479 3.24 19.71 -32.23
CA PHE A 479 3.68 18.69 -31.29
C PHE A 479 4.05 17.39 -32.01
N GLU A 480 3.21 16.92 -32.92
CA GLU A 480 3.50 15.72 -33.73
C GLU A 480 4.77 15.88 -34.57
N ALA A 481 4.99 17.06 -35.15
CA ALA A 481 6.21 17.36 -35.90
C ALA A 481 7.45 17.27 -35.01
N LEU A 482 7.39 17.79 -33.79
CA LEU A 482 8.49 17.70 -32.81
C LEU A 482 8.71 16.25 -32.36
N TYR A 483 7.68 15.48 -32.09
CA TYR A 483 7.85 14.06 -31.76
C TYR A 483 8.44 13.28 -32.95
N LEU A 484 7.96 13.53 -34.14
CA LEU A 484 8.52 12.90 -35.34
C LEU A 484 10.01 13.25 -35.50
N LEU A 485 10.39 14.50 -35.24
CA LEU A 485 11.78 14.98 -35.35
C LEU A 485 12.74 14.30 -34.38
N PHE A 486 12.32 14.04 -33.13
CA PHE A 486 13.19 13.50 -32.09
C PHE A 486 12.98 12.00 -31.83
N LEU A 487 11.77 11.48 -32.04
CA LEU A 487 11.38 10.13 -31.61
C LEU A 487 10.93 9.22 -32.78
N TRP A 488 10.82 9.73 -33.99
CA TRP A 488 10.28 9.07 -35.20
C TRP A 488 8.88 8.50 -35.00
N ARG A 489 8.07 9.15 -34.18
CA ARG A 489 6.66 8.87 -33.96
C ARG A 489 5.88 10.16 -33.74
N ARG A 490 4.54 10.11 -33.79
CA ARG A 490 3.68 11.31 -33.68
C ARG A 490 3.11 11.55 -32.29
N SER A 491 3.56 10.82 -31.28
CA SER A 491 3.16 10.97 -29.88
C SER A 491 4.36 10.86 -28.94
N GLY A 492 4.25 11.46 -27.76
CA GLY A 492 5.36 11.45 -26.79
C GLY A 492 4.97 12.12 -25.46
N PRO A 493 5.92 12.24 -24.54
CA PRO A 493 5.72 12.97 -23.29
C PRO A 493 5.48 14.46 -23.57
N ARG A 494 4.99 15.20 -22.57
CA ARG A 494 4.74 16.65 -22.73
C ARG A 494 5.93 17.34 -23.39
N VAL A 495 5.70 18.00 -24.54
CA VAL A 495 6.75 18.49 -25.43
C VAL A 495 7.72 19.45 -24.74
N GLY A 496 7.24 20.30 -23.84
CA GLY A 496 8.09 21.21 -23.06
C GLY A 496 9.06 20.44 -22.16
N ASN A 497 8.64 19.32 -21.57
CA ASN A 497 9.51 18.44 -20.77
C ASN A 497 10.54 17.77 -21.66
N LEU A 498 10.14 17.27 -22.83
CA LEU A 498 11.05 16.63 -23.78
C LEU A 498 12.15 17.62 -24.22
N LEU A 499 11.78 18.78 -24.71
CA LEU A 499 12.73 19.78 -25.20
C LEU A 499 13.67 20.29 -24.11
N ALA A 500 13.12 20.55 -22.90
CA ALA A 500 13.92 21.03 -21.78
C ALA A 500 14.89 19.98 -21.23
N ALA A 501 14.56 18.70 -21.32
CA ALA A 501 15.43 17.60 -20.87
C ALA A 501 16.57 17.29 -21.85
N LEU A 502 16.50 17.80 -23.08
CA LEU A 502 17.56 17.62 -24.08
C LEU A 502 18.59 18.74 -24.04
N ASP A 503 19.79 18.47 -24.57
CA ASP A 503 20.83 19.48 -24.79
C ASP A 503 20.30 20.57 -25.74
N ARG A 504 20.41 21.83 -25.33
CA ARG A 504 19.92 22.99 -26.12
C ARG A 504 20.49 23.01 -27.52
N SER A 505 21.80 22.81 -27.65
CA SER A 505 22.52 22.76 -28.94
C SER A 505 21.94 21.66 -29.86
N PHE A 506 21.76 20.45 -29.29
CA PHE A 506 21.19 19.32 -30.01
C PHE A 506 19.80 19.62 -30.56
N VAL A 507 18.93 20.23 -29.75
CA VAL A 507 17.56 20.58 -30.17
C VAL A 507 17.59 21.60 -31.31
N LEU A 508 18.35 22.69 -31.16
CA LEU A 508 18.44 23.75 -32.16
C LEU A 508 19.05 23.21 -33.48
N GLU A 509 20.13 22.48 -33.42
CA GLU A 509 20.78 21.88 -34.59
C GLU A 509 19.86 20.88 -35.32
N ARG A 510 19.10 20.08 -34.57
CA ARG A 510 18.18 19.11 -35.13
C ARG A 510 17.03 19.78 -35.87
N ILE A 511 16.46 20.86 -35.34
CA ILE A 511 15.41 21.62 -36.04
C ILE A 511 15.98 22.31 -37.27
N ARG A 512 17.15 22.94 -37.17
CA ARG A 512 17.81 23.58 -38.32
C ARG A 512 18.13 22.61 -39.45
N ALA A 513 18.54 21.41 -39.13
CA ALA A 513 18.86 20.38 -40.13
C ALA A 513 17.68 20.03 -41.07
N VAL A 514 16.45 20.10 -40.61
CA VAL A 514 15.25 19.83 -41.41
C VAL A 514 14.67 21.09 -42.05
N THR A 515 14.89 22.26 -41.48
CA THR A 515 14.37 23.54 -41.99
C THR A 515 15.30 24.26 -42.97
N LYS A 516 16.48 23.71 -43.22
CA LYS A 516 17.52 24.29 -44.10
C LYS A 516 17.86 25.76 -43.73
N VAL A 517 17.91 26.08 -42.45
CA VAL A 517 18.33 27.38 -41.93
C VAL A 517 19.75 27.33 -41.44
#